data_cec5755afbc4c6ae0fed4a68ab7a2173
#
_entry.id   cec5755afbc4c6ae0fed4a68ab7a2173
#
_cell.length_a   1.000
_cell.length_b   1.000
_cell.length_c   1.000
_cell.angle_alpha   90.00
_cell.angle_beta   90.00
_cell.angle_gamma   90.00
#
_symmetry.space_group_name_H-M   'P 1'
#
loop_
_entity.id
_entity.type
_entity.pdbx_description
1 polymer ?
#
loop_
_entity_poly.entity_id
_entity_poly.type
_entity_poly.pdbx_seq_one_letter_code
_entity_poly.pdbx_strand_id
1 'polypeptide(L)'
;MKEKQTLQLSVFVVCFFMLLLAGWYYFSKQKQAVITVVERDYDYVMKNDPIGQNKTAPTDYYTLVLSWSPAFCDNQRKRYGNQLPKSLEYQCGTTQHFGWVIHGLWPQNGKARRVSDHPRFCQGDLPMLDHALIEKYLPESPGANLLQGQWEKHGACAFDQAENYFEKQRELYRTLQLPHYELAKNDLFRWVKKNNPALKDTYLGASRNELFICYDLSFNVMDCPRNSSY
;
A
#
# COMPACT_ATOMS: atom_id res chain seq x y z
N MET A 1 -45.84 -9.35 -36.90
CA MET A 1 -44.37 -9.45 -36.74
C MET A 1 -43.77 -8.22 -36.09
N LYS A 2 -44.13 -6.99 -36.45
CA LYS A 2 -43.56 -5.75 -35.85
C LYS A 2 -43.82 -5.59 -34.34
N GLU A 3 -44.99 -5.99 -33.85
CA GLU A 3 -45.37 -5.82 -32.44
C GLU A 3 -44.54 -6.69 -31.45
N LYS A 4 -44.16 -7.91 -31.85
CA LYS A 4 -43.28 -8.78 -31.06
C LYS A 4 -41.83 -8.27 -31.00
N GLN A 5 -41.36 -7.62 -32.07
CA GLN A 5 -40.00 -7.02 -32.08
C GLN A 5 -39.89 -5.80 -31.19
N THR A 6 -40.93 -4.93 -31.16
CA THR A 6 -40.99 -3.76 -30.28
C THR A 6 -41.05 -4.18 -28.80
N LEU A 7 -41.80 -5.23 -28.47
CA LEU A 7 -41.88 -5.73 -27.09
C LEU A 7 -40.55 -6.33 -26.63
N GLN A 8 -39.86 -7.08 -27.49
CA GLN A 8 -38.53 -7.63 -27.15
C GLN A 8 -37.49 -6.51 -26.95
N LEU A 9 -37.49 -5.48 -27.80
CA LEU A 9 -36.58 -4.34 -27.68
C LEU A 9 -36.83 -3.57 -26.38
N SER A 10 -38.09 -3.37 -25.98
CA SER A 10 -38.45 -2.71 -24.71
C SER A 10 -37.96 -3.50 -23.49
N VAL A 11 -38.09 -4.83 -23.51
CA VAL A 11 -37.65 -5.70 -22.44
C VAL A 11 -36.10 -5.64 -22.29
N PHE A 12 -35.38 -5.68 -23.43
CA PHE A 12 -33.89 -5.56 -23.40
C PHE A 12 -33.43 -4.22 -22.83
N VAL A 13 -34.06 -3.11 -23.21
CA VAL A 13 -33.74 -1.78 -22.70
C VAL A 13 -34.01 -1.68 -21.20
N VAL A 14 -35.15 -2.20 -20.71
CA VAL A 14 -35.46 -2.21 -19.27
C VAL A 14 -34.47 -3.06 -18.49
N CYS A 15 -34.13 -4.27 -18.97
CA CYS A 15 -33.14 -5.11 -18.31
C CYS A 15 -31.76 -4.46 -18.27
N PHE A 16 -31.33 -3.79 -19.33
CA PHE A 16 -30.07 -3.06 -19.39
C PHE A 16 -30.01 -1.91 -18.36
N PHE A 17 -31.08 -1.11 -18.26
CA PHE A 17 -31.17 -0.06 -17.23
C PHE A 17 -31.18 -0.61 -15.80
N MET A 18 -31.86 -1.74 -15.56
CA MET A 18 -31.87 -2.39 -14.26
C MET A 18 -30.46 -2.90 -13.86
N LEU A 19 -29.69 -3.43 -14.81
CA LEU A 19 -28.30 -3.84 -14.58
C LEU A 19 -27.38 -2.65 -14.28
N LEU A 20 -27.56 -1.53 -14.97
CA LEU A 20 -26.79 -0.30 -14.69
C LEU A 20 -27.13 0.26 -13.30
N LEU A 21 -28.41 0.28 -12.92
CA LEU A 21 -28.83 0.75 -11.59
C LEU A 21 -28.33 -0.18 -10.48
N ALA A 22 -28.38 -1.49 -10.69
CA ALA A 22 -27.84 -2.47 -9.74
C ALA A 22 -26.31 -2.33 -9.59
N GLY A 23 -25.60 -2.15 -10.70
CA GLY A 23 -24.15 -1.89 -10.69
C GLY A 23 -23.80 -0.60 -9.97
N TRP A 24 -24.53 0.49 -10.24
CA TRP A 24 -24.34 1.77 -9.57
C TRP A 24 -24.64 1.69 -8.07
N TYR A 25 -25.74 1.01 -7.70
CA TYR A 25 -26.11 0.77 -6.29
C TYR A 25 -25.06 -0.06 -5.56
N TYR A 26 -24.55 -1.13 -6.19
CA TYR A 26 -23.50 -1.97 -5.62
C TYR A 26 -22.20 -1.18 -5.42
N PHE A 27 -21.80 -0.40 -6.42
CA PHE A 27 -20.59 0.44 -6.36
C PHE A 27 -20.72 1.55 -5.30
N SER A 28 -21.90 2.20 -5.22
CA SER A 28 -22.20 3.21 -4.20
C SER A 28 -22.17 2.62 -2.77
N LYS A 29 -22.74 1.42 -2.60
CA LYS A 29 -22.74 0.73 -1.29
C LYS A 29 -21.33 0.31 -0.87
N GLN A 30 -20.49 -0.13 -1.81
CA GLN A 30 -19.10 -0.49 -1.55
C GLN A 30 -18.27 0.74 -1.17
N LYS A 31 -18.47 1.87 -1.86
CA LYS A 31 -17.84 3.14 -1.53
C LYS A 31 -18.26 3.65 -0.15
N GLN A 32 -19.54 3.52 0.20
CA GLN A 32 -20.06 3.93 1.50
C GLN A 32 -19.54 3.03 2.64
N ALA A 33 -19.32 1.73 2.38
CA ALA A 33 -18.72 0.81 3.35
C ALA A 33 -17.25 1.16 3.64
N VAL A 34 -16.48 1.61 2.64
CA VAL A 34 -15.11 2.09 2.81
C VAL A 34 -15.08 3.37 3.66
N ILE A 35 -15.98 4.33 3.38
CA ILE A 35 -16.09 5.61 4.11
C ILE A 35 -16.41 5.40 5.60
N THR A 36 -17.16 4.35 5.95
CA THR A 36 -17.51 4.06 7.35
C THR A 36 -16.42 3.33 8.13
N VAL A 37 -15.45 2.75 7.44
CA VAL A 37 -14.36 1.97 8.05
C VAL A 37 -13.10 2.80 8.26
N VAL A 38 -12.92 3.89 7.50
CA VAL A 38 -11.76 4.78 7.69
C VAL A 38 -12.01 5.67 8.89
N GLU A 39 -11.19 5.50 9.91
CA GLU A 39 -11.16 6.37 11.09
C GLU A 39 -10.91 7.82 10.63
N ARG A 40 -11.61 8.79 11.20
CA ARG A 40 -11.47 10.20 10.79
C ARG A 40 -10.22 10.87 11.36
N ASP A 41 -9.68 10.30 12.42
CA ASP A 41 -8.43 10.73 13.04
C ASP A 41 -7.34 9.69 12.71
N TYR A 42 -6.61 9.96 11.64
CA TYR A 42 -5.47 9.14 11.18
C TYR A 42 -4.18 9.94 11.17
N ASP A 43 -4.14 11.04 11.90
CA ASP A 43 -2.94 11.86 12.03
C ASP A 43 -1.76 11.08 12.60
N TYR A 44 -0.56 11.40 12.13
CA TYR A 44 0.67 10.76 12.60
C TYR A 44 1.57 11.79 13.28
N VAL A 45 1.64 11.73 14.58
CA VAL A 45 2.38 12.71 15.38
C VAL A 45 3.85 12.32 15.49
N MET A 46 4.74 13.04 14.81
CA MET A 46 6.18 12.76 14.73
C MET A 46 6.86 12.57 16.09
N LYS A 47 6.48 13.38 17.11
CA LYS A 47 7.04 13.28 18.47
C LYS A 47 6.84 11.91 19.14
N ASN A 48 5.89 11.10 18.64
CA ASN A 48 5.62 9.76 19.16
C ASN A 48 6.47 8.69 18.46
N ASP A 49 7.23 9.05 17.42
CA ASP A 49 8.12 8.12 16.73
C ASP A 49 9.43 7.94 17.53
N PRO A 50 9.78 6.71 17.96
CA PRO A 50 10.93 6.47 18.85
C PRO A 50 12.28 6.70 18.16
N ILE A 51 12.32 6.76 16.80
CA ILE A 51 13.55 6.97 16.03
C ILE A 51 13.75 8.46 15.76
N GLY A 52 12.65 9.21 15.58
CA GLY A 52 12.66 10.65 15.37
C GLY A 52 13.04 11.09 13.96
N GLN A 53 13.41 12.36 13.86
CA GLN A 53 13.67 13.07 12.60
C GLN A 53 15.13 12.92 12.15
N ASN A 54 15.32 12.78 10.82
CA ASN A 54 16.60 12.99 10.13
C ASN A 54 16.35 13.63 8.76
N LYS A 55 16.33 14.96 8.71
CA LYS A 55 16.05 15.76 7.50
C LYS A 55 17.28 16.03 6.62
N THR A 56 18.46 15.69 7.11
CA THR A 56 19.74 16.00 6.43
C THR A 56 20.39 14.79 5.77
N ALA A 57 19.88 13.60 6.02
CA ALA A 57 20.37 12.39 5.36
C ALA A 57 20.09 12.45 3.84
N PRO A 58 21.04 12.05 3.00
CA PRO A 58 20.80 11.98 1.56
C PRO A 58 19.85 10.84 1.21
N THR A 59 19.15 11.00 0.08
CA THR A 59 18.46 9.88 -0.60
C THR A 59 19.35 9.39 -1.72
N ASP A 60 19.87 8.17 -1.59
CA ASP A 60 20.72 7.53 -2.58
C ASP A 60 19.97 6.49 -3.43
N TYR A 61 18.90 5.92 -2.88
CA TYR A 61 18.03 4.94 -3.54
C TYR A 61 16.68 4.86 -2.83
N TYR A 62 15.73 4.10 -3.39
CA TYR A 62 14.42 3.82 -2.79
C TYR A 62 14.25 2.35 -2.49
N THR A 63 13.51 2.04 -1.43
CA THR A 63 13.05 0.68 -1.14
C THR A 63 11.52 0.66 -1.15
N LEU A 64 10.92 -0.07 -2.09
CA LEU A 64 9.51 -0.44 -2.02
C LEU A 64 9.37 -1.59 -1.04
N VAL A 65 8.60 -1.36 0.01
CA VAL A 65 8.32 -2.32 1.08
C VAL A 65 6.91 -2.84 0.94
N LEU A 66 6.78 -4.15 0.78
CA LEU A 66 5.51 -4.85 0.69
C LEU A 66 5.33 -5.73 1.92
N SER A 67 4.15 -5.68 2.53
CA SER A 67 3.79 -6.51 3.68
C SER A 67 2.84 -7.64 3.29
N TRP A 68 3.05 -8.84 3.85
CA TRP A 68 2.11 -9.93 3.75
C TRP A 68 0.97 -9.74 4.76
N SER A 69 -0.18 -9.26 4.26
CA SER A 69 -1.31 -8.83 5.08
C SER A 69 -1.86 -9.92 6.01
N PRO A 70 -2.00 -11.21 5.60
CA PRO A 70 -2.47 -12.24 6.51
C PRO A 70 -1.60 -12.39 7.76
N ALA A 71 -0.27 -12.42 7.62
CA ALA A 71 0.64 -12.51 8.77
C ALA A 71 0.61 -11.25 9.64
N PHE A 72 0.47 -10.07 9.04
CA PHE A 72 0.24 -8.83 9.78
C PHE A 72 -1.03 -8.92 10.61
N CYS A 73 -2.15 -9.29 10.00
CA CYS A 73 -3.45 -9.40 10.67
C CYS A 73 -3.47 -10.45 11.77
N ASP A 74 -2.79 -11.58 11.59
CA ASP A 74 -2.64 -12.59 12.64
C ASP A 74 -1.89 -12.06 13.86
N ASN A 75 -0.85 -11.25 13.65
CA ASN A 75 -0.13 -10.59 14.74
C ASN A 75 -1.03 -9.56 15.45
N GLN A 76 -1.85 -8.81 14.72
CA GLN A 76 -2.80 -7.88 15.32
C GLN A 76 -3.88 -8.60 16.13
N ARG A 77 -4.44 -9.71 15.63
CA ARG A 77 -5.39 -10.55 16.38
C ARG A 77 -4.78 -11.13 17.64
N LYS A 78 -3.51 -11.55 17.60
CA LYS A 78 -2.79 -12.00 18.82
C LYS A 78 -2.65 -10.89 19.86
N ARG A 79 -2.46 -9.64 19.40
CA ARG A 79 -2.28 -8.47 20.28
C ARG A 79 -3.59 -7.96 20.87
N TYR A 80 -4.66 -7.92 20.08
CA TYR A 80 -5.92 -7.27 20.45
C TYR A 80 -7.07 -8.27 20.70
N GLY A 81 -6.85 -9.57 20.49
CA GLY A 81 -7.90 -10.58 20.58
C GLY A 81 -8.98 -10.35 19.51
N ASN A 82 -10.24 -10.53 19.89
CA ASN A 82 -11.39 -10.37 19.00
C ASN A 82 -11.85 -8.91 18.83
N GLN A 83 -11.19 -7.96 19.49
CA GLN A 83 -11.53 -6.53 19.45
C GLN A 83 -10.44 -5.75 18.69
N LEU A 84 -10.38 -5.93 17.38
CA LEU A 84 -9.48 -5.16 16.55
C LEU A 84 -9.84 -3.66 16.64
N PRO A 85 -8.83 -2.76 16.71
CA PRO A 85 -9.04 -1.33 16.53
C PRO A 85 -9.73 -1.04 15.20
N LYS A 86 -10.59 -0.01 15.16
CA LYS A 86 -11.28 0.41 13.93
C LYS A 86 -10.33 0.70 12.78
N SER A 87 -9.16 1.28 13.06
CA SER A 87 -8.11 1.55 12.08
C SER A 87 -7.57 0.31 11.36
N LEU A 88 -7.75 -0.90 11.94
CA LEU A 88 -7.35 -2.18 11.35
C LEU A 88 -8.50 -2.94 10.70
N GLU A 89 -9.73 -2.47 10.85
CA GLU A 89 -10.92 -3.20 10.41
C GLU A 89 -10.97 -3.33 8.88
N TYR A 90 -10.54 -2.31 8.14
CA TYR A 90 -10.46 -2.36 6.68
C TYR A 90 -9.48 -3.43 6.18
N GLN A 91 -8.29 -3.53 6.79
CA GLN A 91 -7.27 -4.50 6.38
C GLN A 91 -7.51 -5.90 6.95
N CYS A 92 -7.91 -5.99 8.23
CA CYS A 92 -7.89 -7.23 9.00
C CYS A 92 -9.30 -7.73 9.39
N GLY A 93 -10.36 -7.02 9.01
CA GLY A 93 -11.74 -7.45 9.23
C GLY A 93 -12.11 -8.68 8.40
N THR A 94 -13.37 -9.07 8.48
CA THR A 94 -13.88 -10.30 7.86
C THR A 94 -14.27 -10.13 6.38
N THR A 95 -14.38 -8.90 5.88
CA THR A 95 -14.94 -8.59 4.56
C THR A 95 -13.90 -8.42 3.46
N GLN A 96 -12.62 -8.24 3.82
CA GLN A 96 -11.53 -8.03 2.88
C GLN A 96 -10.47 -9.12 3.05
N HIS A 97 -9.90 -9.56 1.92
CA HIS A 97 -8.84 -10.57 1.89
C HIS A 97 -7.63 -10.01 1.12
N PHE A 98 -6.81 -9.23 1.83
CA PHE A 98 -5.58 -8.71 1.27
C PHE A 98 -4.47 -9.76 1.29
N GLY A 99 -3.69 -9.84 0.20
CA GLY A 99 -2.43 -10.58 0.11
C GLY A 99 -1.24 -9.68 0.44
N TRP A 100 -0.33 -9.51 -0.54
CA TRP A 100 0.73 -8.50 -0.48
C TRP A 100 0.13 -7.12 -0.64
N VAL A 101 0.51 -6.19 0.24
CA VAL A 101 0.07 -4.79 0.23
C VAL A 101 1.28 -3.87 0.33
N ILE A 102 1.13 -2.63 -0.11
CA ILE A 102 2.17 -1.63 0.04
C ILE A 102 2.27 -1.21 1.50
N HIS A 103 3.47 -1.37 2.11
CA HIS A 103 3.80 -0.72 3.36
C HIS A 103 4.25 0.72 3.09
N GLY A 104 5.20 0.91 2.17
CA GLY A 104 5.66 2.23 1.77
C GLY A 104 6.76 2.19 0.72
N LEU A 105 7.15 3.36 0.24
CA LEU A 105 8.33 3.61 -0.60
C LEU A 105 9.30 4.49 0.19
N TRP A 106 10.40 3.91 0.64
CA TRP A 106 11.30 4.56 1.57
C TRP A 106 12.53 5.12 0.88
N PRO A 107 12.79 6.44 0.95
CA PRO A 107 14.07 7.00 0.57
C PRO A 107 15.15 6.50 1.53
N GLN A 108 16.29 6.09 0.99
CA GLN A 108 17.35 5.40 1.72
C GLN A 108 18.71 6.09 1.51
N ASN A 109 19.47 6.20 2.59
CA ASN A 109 20.87 6.58 2.55
C ASN A 109 21.74 5.32 2.38
N GLY A 110 22.50 5.24 1.29
CA GLY A 110 23.36 4.09 0.97
C GLY A 110 24.51 3.86 1.95
N LYS A 111 24.81 4.84 2.82
CA LYS A 111 25.84 4.75 3.88
C LYS A 111 25.25 4.50 5.27
N ALA A 112 23.93 4.37 5.39
CA ALA A 112 23.26 4.14 6.68
C ALA A 112 23.71 2.84 7.32
N ARG A 113 23.92 2.88 8.65
CA ARG A 113 24.21 1.72 9.49
C ARG A 113 23.08 1.41 10.47
N ARG A 114 22.20 2.38 10.70
CA ARG A 114 21.03 2.30 11.59
C ARG A 114 19.83 2.91 10.89
N VAL A 115 18.64 2.53 11.31
CA VAL A 115 17.38 3.09 10.78
C VAL A 115 17.32 4.61 10.91
N SER A 116 17.89 5.18 11.98
CA SER A 116 17.98 6.63 12.18
C SER A 116 18.89 7.37 11.22
N ASP A 117 19.73 6.67 10.45
CA ASP A 117 20.66 7.28 9.51
C ASP A 117 20.01 7.52 8.11
N HIS A 118 18.77 7.04 7.92
CA HIS A 118 17.99 7.29 6.71
C HIS A 118 17.20 8.61 6.77
N PRO A 119 16.78 9.19 5.63
CA PRO A 119 15.88 10.36 5.61
C PRO A 119 14.57 10.03 6.31
N ARG A 120 14.15 10.90 7.23
CA ARG A 120 12.93 10.72 8.02
C ARG A 120 12.34 12.06 8.41
N PHE A 121 11.02 12.24 8.25
CA PHE A 121 10.30 13.46 8.63
C PHE A 121 10.98 14.73 8.13
N CYS A 122 11.41 14.76 6.86
CA CYS A 122 12.23 15.82 6.31
C CYS A 122 11.54 17.20 6.36
N GLN A 123 10.23 17.22 6.32
CA GLN A 123 9.41 18.43 6.45
C GLN A 123 8.77 18.58 7.85
N GLY A 124 9.13 17.71 8.81
CA GLY A 124 8.58 17.71 10.16
C GLY A 124 7.21 17.04 10.24
N ASP A 125 6.43 17.47 11.22
CA ASP A 125 5.03 17.08 11.41
C ASP A 125 4.18 17.79 10.36
N LEU A 126 3.44 17.07 9.55
CA LEU A 126 2.62 17.63 8.48
C LEU A 126 1.14 17.51 8.81
N PRO A 127 0.30 18.42 8.26
CA PRO A 127 -1.13 18.33 8.49
C PRO A 127 -1.71 17.03 7.90
N MET A 128 -2.79 16.58 8.51
CA MET A 128 -3.53 15.42 8.06
C MET A 128 -3.97 15.58 6.60
N LEU A 129 -3.71 14.56 5.79
CA LEU A 129 -4.06 14.54 4.38
C LEU A 129 -5.57 14.53 4.18
N ASP A 130 -6.02 14.97 2.99
CA ASP A 130 -7.42 14.89 2.62
C ASP A 130 -7.91 13.43 2.63
N HIS A 131 -9.10 13.21 3.18
CA HIS A 131 -9.72 11.90 3.28
C HIS A 131 -9.94 11.22 1.92
N ALA A 132 -10.30 11.99 0.88
CA ALA A 132 -10.47 11.46 -0.47
C ALA A 132 -9.14 10.98 -1.06
N LEU A 133 -8.03 11.63 -0.73
CA LEU A 133 -6.70 11.17 -1.12
C LEU A 133 -6.35 9.85 -0.44
N ILE A 134 -6.60 9.73 0.86
CA ILE A 134 -6.40 8.48 1.61
C ILE A 134 -7.23 7.35 1.00
N GLU A 135 -8.54 7.56 0.80
CA GLU A 135 -9.44 6.55 0.22
C GLU A 135 -8.98 6.04 -1.14
N LYS A 136 -8.40 6.91 -1.98
CA LYS A 136 -7.89 6.57 -3.31
C LYS A 136 -6.82 5.48 -3.27
N TYR A 137 -6.03 5.40 -2.19
CA TYR A 137 -4.87 4.50 -2.09
C TYR A 137 -5.05 3.33 -1.10
N LEU A 138 -6.15 3.28 -0.36
CA LEU A 138 -6.48 2.16 0.54
C LEU A 138 -6.49 0.77 -0.15
N PRO A 139 -6.91 0.62 -1.42
CA PRO A 139 -6.92 -0.70 -2.05
C PRO A 139 -5.55 -1.39 -2.12
N GLU A 140 -4.48 -0.63 -2.24
CA GLU A 140 -3.12 -1.17 -2.30
C GLU A 140 -2.35 -1.00 -0.98
N SER A 141 -2.76 -0.04 -0.13
CA SER A 141 -2.14 0.25 1.18
C SER A 141 -3.24 0.43 2.24
N PRO A 142 -3.79 -0.66 2.78
CA PRO A 142 -5.06 -0.67 3.52
C PRO A 142 -4.98 -0.16 4.95
N GLY A 143 -4.47 1.06 5.15
CA GLY A 143 -4.41 1.72 6.44
C GLY A 143 -4.31 3.25 6.33
N ALA A 144 -5.30 4.00 6.81
CA ALA A 144 -5.27 5.46 6.75
C ALA A 144 -4.10 6.04 7.56
N ASN A 145 -3.92 5.60 8.80
CA ASN A 145 -2.78 5.98 9.63
C ASN A 145 -1.43 5.55 9.01
N LEU A 146 -1.42 4.40 8.30
CA LEU A 146 -0.24 3.97 7.57
C LEU A 146 0.09 4.95 6.44
N LEU A 147 -0.87 5.29 5.60
CA LEU A 147 -0.69 6.23 4.49
C LEU A 147 -0.21 7.59 5.00
N GLN A 148 -0.87 8.16 6.02
CA GLN A 148 -0.44 9.42 6.64
C GLN A 148 0.98 9.33 7.15
N GLY A 149 1.28 8.33 7.98
CA GLY A 149 2.62 8.18 8.55
C GLY A 149 3.70 7.88 7.50
N GLN A 150 3.40 7.15 6.43
CA GLN A 150 4.35 6.90 5.34
C GLN A 150 4.64 8.16 4.53
N TRP A 151 3.64 9.01 4.30
CA TRP A 151 3.85 10.32 3.69
C TRP A 151 4.79 11.19 4.53
N GLU A 152 4.46 11.42 5.80
CA GLU A 152 5.25 12.30 6.66
C GLU A 152 6.66 11.78 6.91
N LYS A 153 6.75 10.49 7.22
CA LYS A 153 8.01 9.85 7.60
C LYS A 153 8.96 9.69 6.43
N HIS A 154 8.45 9.36 5.26
CA HIS A 154 9.25 8.94 4.11
C HIS A 154 8.96 9.74 2.85
N GLY A 155 7.70 9.86 2.45
CA GLY A 155 7.31 10.47 1.20
C GLY A 155 7.76 11.92 1.08
N ALA A 156 7.54 12.72 2.12
CA ALA A 156 7.91 14.13 2.20
C ALA A 156 9.44 14.38 2.21
N CYS A 157 10.26 13.32 2.27
CA CYS A 157 11.70 13.43 2.09
C CYS A 157 12.15 13.43 0.61
N ALA A 158 11.27 13.01 -0.32
CA ALA A 158 11.65 12.78 -1.71
C ALA A 158 10.61 13.30 -2.73
N PHE A 159 9.43 13.66 -2.26
CA PHE A 159 8.32 14.14 -3.09
C PHE A 159 7.74 15.43 -2.52
N ASP A 160 7.33 16.35 -3.40
CA ASP A 160 6.71 17.61 -3.00
C ASP A 160 5.23 17.48 -2.66
N GLN A 161 4.56 16.43 -3.19
CA GLN A 161 3.13 16.18 -3.02
C GLN A 161 2.86 14.73 -2.65
N ALA A 162 1.99 14.52 -1.67
CA ALA A 162 1.60 13.19 -1.21
C ALA A 162 0.99 12.33 -2.32
N GLU A 163 0.22 12.92 -3.22
CA GLU A 163 -0.37 12.22 -4.35
C GLU A 163 0.70 11.62 -5.28
N ASN A 164 1.76 12.37 -5.59
CA ASN A 164 2.86 11.90 -6.43
C ASN A 164 3.62 10.74 -5.77
N TYR A 165 3.80 10.80 -4.45
CA TYR A 165 4.40 9.72 -3.67
C TYR A 165 3.54 8.44 -3.73
N PHE A 166 2.26 8.55 -3.45
CA PHE A 166 1.36 7.40 -3.47
C PHE A 166 1.19 6.83 -4.88
N GLU A 167 1.12 7.68 -5.90
CA GLU A 167 1.01 7.22 -7.28
C GLU A 167 2.27 6.47 -7.71
N LYS A 168 3.48 6.96 -7.34
CA LYS A 168 4.72 6.28 -7.66
C LYS A 168 4.81 4.89 -7.00
N GLN A 169 4.49 4.77 -5.72
CA GLN A 169 4.52 3.46 -5.08
C GLN A 169 3.45 2.50 -5.65
N ARG A 170 2.28 3.01 -6.03
CA ARG A 170 1.23 2.25 -6.73
C ARG A 170 1.70 1.78 -8.12
N GLU A 171 2.32 2.67 -8.90
CA GLU A 171 2.91 2.35 -10.20
C GLU A 171 3.88 1.19 -10.07
N LEU A 172 4.88 1.31 -9.18
CA LEU A 172 5.88 0.26 -8.96
C LEU A 172 5.23 -1.06 -8.50
N TYR A 173 4.29 -1.01 -7.56
CA TYR A 173 3.58 -2.18 -7.07
C TYR A 173 2.81 -2.92 -8.17
N ARG A 174 2.11 -2.18 -9.04
CA ARG A 174 1.28 -2.77 -10.10
C ARG A 174 2.09 -3.43 -11.22
N THR A 175 3.38 -3.16 -11.33
CA THR A 175 4.28 -3.87 -12.27
C THR A 175 4.63 -5.28 -11.77
N LEU A 176 4.39 -5.59 -10.49
CA LEU A 176 4.84 -6.81 -9.86
C LEU A 176 3.80 -7.94 -9.97
N GLN A 177 4.29 -9.13 -10.30
CA GLN A 177 3.59 -10.37 -10.05
C GLN A 177 3.97 -10.86 -8.66
N LEU A 178 2.99 -11.12 -7.81
CA LEU A 178 3.20 -11.53 -6.42
C LEU A 178 2.39 -12.81 -6.13
N PRO A 179 2.91 -13.74 -5.30
CA PRO A 179 2.19 -14.96 -4.97
C PRO A 179 0.96 -14.65 -4.11
N HIS A 180 -0.13 -15.39 -4.31
CA HIS A 180 -1.37 -15.27 -3.53
C HIS A 180 -1.39 -16.13 -2.26
N TYR A 181 -0.25 -16.71 -1.89
CA TYR A 181 -0.07 -17.58 -0.72
C TYR A 181 1.27 -17.28 -0.05
N GLU A 182 1.37 -17.66 1.22
CA GLU A 182 2.59 -17.46 1.99
C GLU A 182 3.70 -18.41 1.51
N LEU A 183 4.90 -17.88 1.44
CA LEU A 183 6.11 -18.62 1.08
C LEU A 183 7.22 -18.34 2.09
N ALA A 184 8.03 -19.35 2.38
CA ALA A 184 9.30 -19.12 3.07
C ALA A 184 10.20 -18.19 2.25
N LYS A 185 11.07 -17.41 2.92
CA LYS A 185 11.87 -16.34 2.30
C LYS A 185 12.57 -16.76 1.01
N ASN A 186 13.24 -17.90 1.00
CA ASN A 186 14.00 -18.36 -0.18
C ASN A 186 13.07 -18.76 -1.35
N ASP A 187 11.91 -19.32 -1.03
CA ASP A 187 10.90 -19.71 -2.02
C ASP A 187 10.19 -18.47 -2.56
N LEU A 188 9.92 -17.47 -1.70
CA LEU A 188 9.40 -16.18 -2.11
C LEU A 188 10.34 -15.49 -3.11
N PHE A 189 11.64 -15.41 -2.82
CA PHE A 189 12.61 -14.80 -3.72
C PHE A 189 12.68 -15.55 -5.06
N ARG A 190 12.70 -16.88 -5.01
CA ARG A 190 12.70 -17.71 -6.23
C ARG A 190 11.44 -17.49 -7.05
N TRP A 191 10.28 -17.46 -6.40
CA TRP A 191 9.00 -17.23 -7.06
C TRP A 191 8.92 -15.84 -7.70
N VAL A 192 9.27 -14.78 -6.93
CA VAL A 192 9.24 -13.40 -7.40
C VAL A 192 10.19 -13.20 -8.59
N LYS A 193 11.42 -13.69 -8.52
CA LYS A 193 12.39 -13.59 -9.62
C LYS A 193 11.95 -14.35 -10.87
N LYS A 194 11.30 -15.51 -10.70
CA LYS A 194 10.79 -16.32 -11.81
C LYS A 194 9.64 -15.60 -12.55
N ASN A 195 8.79 -14.90 -11.84
CA ASN A 195 7.57 -14.30 -12.39
C ASN A 195 7.73 -12.81 -12.73
N ASN A 196 8.88 -12.20 -12.40
CA ASN A 196 9.19 -10.79 -12.71
C ASN A 196 10.53 -10.68 -13.42
N PRO A 197 10.57 -10.65 -14.77
CA PRO A 197 11.82 -10.64 -15.53
C PRO A 197 12.80 -9.54 -15.12
N ALA A 198 12.30 -8.32 -14.78
CA ALA A 198 13.12 -7.22 -14.31
C ALA A 198 13.84 -7.50 -12.96
N LEU A 199 13.36 -8.47 -12.18
CA LEU A 199 13.93 -8.84 -10.89
C LEU A 199 14.80 -10.11 -10.94
N LYS A 200 14.95 -10.74 -12.13
CA LYS A 200 15.56 -12.05 -12.27
C LYS A 200 16.95 -12.16 -11.61
N ASP A 201 17.80 -11.18 -11.87
CA ASP A 201 19.19 -11.18 -11.41
C ASP A 201 19.44 -10.23 -10.23
N THR A 202 18.36 -9.62 -9.68
CA THR A 202 18.44 -8.60 -8.63
C THR A 202 18.51 -9.23 -7.24
N TYR A 203 19.29 -8.65 -6.34
CA TYR A 203 19.28 -9.02 -4.92
C TYR A 203 18.10 -8.33 -4.22
N LEU A 204 17.17 -9.15 -3.69
CA LEU A 204 15.99 -8.69 -2.94
C LEU A 204 16.26 -8.74 -1.43
N GLY A 205 15.65 -7.83 -0.68
CA GLY A 205 15.63 -7.87 0.77
C GLY A 205 14.32 -8.48 1.31
N ALA A 206 14.32 -8.92 2.56
CA ALA A 206 13.11 -9.31 3.26
C ALA A 206 13.31 -9.27 4.78
N SER A 207 12.25 -8.90 5.51
CA SER A 207 12.07 -9.17 6.92
C SER A 207 11.16 -10.40 7.13
N ARG A 208 10.65 -10.60 8.35
CA ARG A 208 9.78 -11.76 8.63
C ARG A 208 8.54 -11.82 7.72
N ASN A 209 7.86 -10.70 7.50
CA ASN A 209 6.59 -10.62 6.79
C ASN A 209 6.61 -9.57 5.67
N GLU A 210 7.79 -9.13 5.26
CA GLU A 210 7.94 -8.07 4.26
C GLU A 210 8.93 -8.47 3.17
N LEU A 211 8.66 -8.01 1.97
CA LEU A 211 9.51 -8.09 0.79
C LEU A 211 10.02 -6.69 0.45
N PHE A 212 11.32 -6.56 0.18
CA PHE A 212 11.98 -5.31 -0.17
C PHE A 212 12.50 -5.40 -1.60
N ILE A 213 12.11 -4.41 -2.42
CA ILE A 213 12.58 -4.23 -3.78
C ILE A 213 13.21 -2.85 -3.88
N CYS A 214 14.47 -2.78 -4.32
CA CYS A 214 15.21 -1.55 -4.35
C CYS A 214 15.26 -0.94 -5.77
N TYR A 215 15.22 0.40 -5.81
CA TYR A 215 15.20 1.19 -7.02
C TYR A 215 16.22 2.33 -6.91
N ASP A 216 16.90 2.64 -8.01
CA ASP A 216 17.73 3.83 -8.10
C ASP A 216 16.87 5.13 -8.09
N LEU A 217 17.51 6.28 -8.14
CA LEU A 217 16.84 7.59 -8.14
C LEU A 217 15.96 7.83 -9.39
N SER A 218 16.14 7.04 -10.44
CA SER A 218 15.34 7.06 -11.66
C SER A 218 14.25 5.97 -11.66
N PHE A 219 14.07 5.27 -10.53
CA PHE A 219 13.14 4.15 -10.34
C PHE A 219 13.43 2.92 -11.22
N ASN A 220 14.68 2.74 -11.69
CA ASN A 220 15.11 1.47 -12.24
C ASN A 220 15.42 0.48 -11.10
N VAL A 221 15.09 -0.80 -11.32
CA VAL A 221 15.40 -1.86 -10.36
C VAL A 221 16.90 -1.96 -10.13
N MET A 222 17.30 -2.08 -8.87
CA MET A 222 18.69 -2.28 -8.46
C MET A 222 18.82 -3.35 -7.35
N ASP A 223 20.01 -3.83 -7.11
CA ASP A 223 20.31 -4.69 -5.96
C ASP A 223 20.04 -3.96 -4.65
N CYS A 224 19.28 -4.58 -3.74
CA CYS A 224 19.20 -4.05 -2.39
C CYS A 224 20.56 -4.20 -1.68
N PRO A 225 21.05 -3.17 -0.99
CA PRO A 225 22.28 -3.26 -0.22
C PRO A 225 22.20 -4.36 0.85
N ARG A 226 23.19 -5.24 0.91
CA ARG A 226 23.16 -6.42 1.79
C ARG A 226 23.21 -6.10 3.28
N ASN A 227 23.73 -4.94 3.62
CA ASN A 227 23.93 -4.47 5.01
C ASN A 227 22.99 -3.30 5.37
N SER A 228 21.92 -3.10 4.62
CA SER A 228 20.96 -2.05 4.94
C SER A 228 20.19 -2.40 6.22
N SER A 229 20.12 -1.41 7.11
CA SER A 229 19.24 -1.45 8.28
C SER A 229 17.84 -0.97 7.83
N TYR A 230 16.90 -1.89 7.69
CA TYR A 230 15.49 -1.60 7.43
C TYR A 230 14.69 -1.51 8.74
#